data_ec3e2c3a3e314a89e8fbda2c41531a38
#
_entry.id   ec3e2c3a3e314a89e8fbda2c41531a38
#
_cell.length_a   1.000
_cell.length_b   1.000
_cell.length_c   1.000
_cell.angle_alpha   90.00
_cell.angle_beta   90.00
_cell.angle_gamma   90.00
#
_symmetry.space_group_name_H-M   'P 1'
#
loop_
_entity.id
_entity.type
_entity.pdbx_description
1 polymer ?
#
loop_
_entity_poly.entity_id
_entity_poly.type
_entity_poly.pdbx_seq_one_letter_code
_entity_poly.pdbx_strand_id
1 'polypeptide(L)'
;MRNSGFTIIELMVASVLAAIVMIFTLQTFTVNNRTYIKIDSVVDTQQSVRAIASILERDLRHAGMMIPESAAACGIDNTDAPDLLYISDYTAINPAGAIGTFDGARVQGGVSQVNTGGTDTLLNLDTLMIEPGTPDPSYDTDGNGVNDSDFRVNGGVIIVDLMNLGRGSACGVVTDVNLATPSITVKIKTAALGPLGGASALIAVPAIEYRIDSNKLYRNNLLLAGGVEDLQVAYFLDSNGNNDLDAGELYGISGNDYLASARDASKLRSVRFNVVVRTRSEDERFTQGFFQATENRDAGTVQDGYRRRVHTAVVRMRNIGDRVEGT
;
A
#
# COMPACT_ATOMS: atom_id res chain seq x y z
N MET A 1 -55.34 60.47 18.51
CA MET A 1 -54.11 59.73 18.44
C MET A 1 -53.12 60.49 17.59
N ARG A 2 -52.02 61.00 18.17
CA ARG A 2 -50.99 61.75 17.42
C ARG A 2 -50.10 60.74 16.68
N ASN A 3 -50.23 60.66 15.36
CA ASN A 3 -49.32 59.94 14.52
C ASN A 3 -48.01 60.76 14.48
N SER A 4 -47.01 60.35 15.31
CA SER A 4 -45.65 60.86 15.17
C SER A 4 -44.98 60.14 13.98
N GLY A 5 -44.80 60.86 12.88
CA GLY A 5 -44.04 60.34 11.75
C GLY A 5 -42.52 60.28 12.09
N PHE A 6 -41.82 59.30 11.49
CA PHE A 6 -40.36 59.18 11.60
C PHE A 6 -39.64 60.39 11.01
N THR A 7 -38.61 60.87 11.68
CA THR A 7 -37.77 61.93 11.12
C THR A 7 -36.73 61.34 10.16
N ILE A 8 -36.31 62.11 9.17
CA ILE A 8 -35.28 61.67 8.19
C ILE A 8 -33.96 61.32 8.94
N ILE A 9 -33.65 61.97 10.03
CA ILE A 9 -32.44 61.72 10.80
C ILE A 9 -32.49 60.37 11.53
N GLU A 10 -33.67 59.97 12.06
CA GLU A 10 -33.89 58.64 12.64
C GLU A 10 -33.73 57.53 11.61
N LEU A 11 -34.22 57.73 10.38
CA LEU A 11 -34.04 56.79 9.30
C LEU A 11 -32.58 56.62 8.88
N MET A 12 -31.82 57.75 8.81
CA MET A 12 -30.38 57.70 8.51
C MET A 12 -29.57 57.01 9.61
N VAL A 13 -29.85 57.27 10.87
CA VAL A 13 -29.18 56.62 11.98
C VAL A 13 -29.50 55.10 11.98
N ALA A 14 -30.76 54.73 11.81
CA ALA A 14 -31.17 53.33 11.74
C ALA A 14 -30.50 52.60 10.58
N SER A 15 -30.37 53.22 9.39
CA SER A 15 -29.72 52.60 8.22
C SER A 15 -28.21 52.39 8.44
N VAL A 16 -27.53 53.33 9.08
CA VAL A 16 -26.11 53.21 9.43
C VAL A 16 -25.89 52.07 10.46
N LEU A 17 -26.72 52.00 11.50
CA LEU A 17 -26.64 50.93 12.50
C LEU A 17 -26.94 49.57 11.84
N ALA A 18 -27.94 49.47 10.97
CA ALA A 18 -28.26 48.25 10.24
C ALA A 18 -27.08 47.83 9.35
N ALA A 19 -26.42 48.75 8.65
CA ALA A 19 -25.24 48.46 7.84
C ALA A 19 -24.07 47.90 8.67
N ILE A 20 -23.82 48.49 9.83
CA ILE A 20 -22.76 48.02 10.76
C ILE A 20 -23.06 46.59 11.22
N VAL A 21 -24.30 46.30 11.66
CA VAL A 21 -24.70 44.96 12.10
C VAL A 21 -24.55 43.97 10.97
N MET A 22 -24.94 44.35 9.73
CA MET A 22 -24.80 43.48 8.57
C MET A 22 -23.34 43.12 8.26
N ILE A 23 -22.42 44.08 8.35
CA ILE A 23 -20.98 43.87 8.16
C ILE A 23 -20.45 42.86 9.18
N PHE A 24 -20.75 43.04 10.46
CA PHE A 24 -20.32 42.10 11.50
C PHE A 24 -20.91 40.73 11.33
N THR A 25 -22.18 40.62 10.92
CA THR A 25 -22.83 39.34 10.65
C THR A 25 -22.17 38.60 9.49
N LEU A 26 -21.87 39.31 8.39
CA LEU A 26 -21.16 38.73 7.24
C LEU A 26 -19.74 38.30 7.59
N GLN A 27 -19.00 39.09 8.38
CA GLN A 27 -17.68 38.71 8.84
C GLN A 27 -17.72 37.43 9.71
N THR A 28 -18.65 37.39 10.65
CA THR A 28 -18.83 36.20 11.51
C THR A 28 -19.19 34.97 10.68
N PHE A 29 -20.09 35.11 9.71
CA PHE A 29 -20.48 34.02 8.82
C PHE A 29 -19.28 33.52 8.00
N THR A 30 -18.48 34.41 7.42
CA THR A 30 -17.31 34.02 6.62
C THR A 30 -16.25 33.32 7.46
N VAL A 31 -16.00 33.79 8.69
CA VAL A 31 -15.04 33.17 9.62
C VAL A 31 -15.54 31.77 10.03
N ASN A 32 -16.81 31.65 10.39
CA ASN A 32 -17.38 30.36 10.78
C ASN A 32 -17.37 29.35 9.62
N ASN A 33 -17.72 29.76 8.41
CA ASN A 33 -17.71 28.90 7.24
C ASN A 33 -16.29 28.40 6.93
N ARG A 34 -15.28 29.27 6.97
CA ARG A 34 -13.88 28.87 6.80
C ARG A 34 -13.43 27.89 7.88
N THR A 35 -13.82 28.13 9.13
CA THR A 35 -13.49 27.22 10.24
C THR A 35 -14.14 25.85 10.04
N TYR A 36 -15.40 25.82 9.59
CA TYR A 36 -16.11 24.58 9.29
C TYR A 36 -15.39 23.77 8.20
N ILE A 37 -15.04 24.39 7.07
CA ILE A 37 -14.32 23.72 5.96
C ILE A 37 -12.98 23.15 6.44
N LYS A 38 -12.27 23.87 7.34
CA LYS A 38 -11.00 23.36 7.91
C LYS A 38 -11.19 22.16 8.80
N ILE A 39 -12.18 22.21 9.68
CA ILE A 39 -12.49 21.07 10.56
C ILE A 39 -12.87 19.85 9.73
N ASP A 40 -13.74 20.04 8.75
CA ASP A 40 -14.19 18.98 7.85
C ASP A 40 -13.00 18.34 7.12
N SER A 41 -12.10 19.13 6.55
CA SER A 41 -10.88 18.63 5.87
C SER A 41 -9.95 17.85 6.82
N VAL A 42 -9.82 18.25 8.08
CA VAL A 42 -9.01 17.52 9.07
C VAL A 42 -9.68 16.20 9.46
N VAL A 43 -11.01 16.20 9.63
CA VAL A 43 -11.79 15.00 9.95
C VAL A 43 -11.71 13.99 8.80
N ASP A 44 -11.89 14.44 7.56
CA ASP A 44 -11.73 13.61 6.35
C ASP A 44 -10.35 12.95 6.30
N THR A 45 -9.31 13.73 6.58
CA THR A 45 -7.93 13.19 6.61
C THR A 45 -7.78 12.11 7.68
N GLN A 46 -8.34 12.29 8.87
CA GLN A 46 -8.29 11.29 9.94
C GLN A 46 -9.07 10.02 9.60
N GLN A 47 -10.23 10.15 8.97
CA GLN A 47 -11.02 8.99 8.53
C GLN A 47 -10.30 8.21 7.42
N SER A 48 -9.73 8.91 6.44
CA SER A 48 -8.95 8.31 5.36
C SER A 48 -7.76 7.53 5.89
N VAL A 49 -6.99 8.09 6.82
CA VAL A 49 -5.85 7.41 7.44
C VAL A 49 -6.29 6.11 8.14
N ARG A 50 -7.37 6.14 8.92
CA ARG A 50 -7.87 4.93 9.61
C ARG A 50 -8.36 3.86 8.64
N ALA A 51 -9.04 4.25 7.57
CA ALA A 51 -9.50 3.33 6.54
C ALA A 51 -8.33 2.65 5.83
N ILE A 52 -7.33 3.42 5.41
CA ILE A 52 -6.11 2.91 4.78
C ILE A 52 -5.40 1.94 5.72
N ALA A 53 -5.16 2.35 6.96
CA ALA A 53 -4.48 1.53 7.95
C ALA A 53 -5.21 0.19 8.19
N SER A 54 -6.53 0.22 8.32
CA SER A 54 -7.35 -0.98 8.51
C SER A 54 -7.22 -1.98 7.34
N ILE A 55 -7.15 -1.48 6.10
CA ILE A 55 -7.00 -2.32 4.91
C ILE A 55 -5.59 -2.91 4.85
N LEU A 56 -4.55 -2.09 5.02
CA LEU A 56 -3.16 -2.53 5.05
C LEU A 56 -2.91 -3.56 6.16
N GLU A 57 -3.39 -3.29 7.38
CA GLU A 57 -3.27 -4.23 8.50
C GLU A 57 -3.95 -5.56 8.20
N ARG A 58 -5.14 -5.53 7.60
CA ARG A 58 -5.85 -6.75 7.23
C ARG A 58 -5.05 -7.57 6.23
N ASP A 59 -4.60 -6.94 5.14
CA ASP A 59 -3.88 -7.65 4.07
C ASP A 59 -2.53 -8.17 4.58
N LEU A 60 -1.80 -7.41 5.39
CA LEU A 60 -0.56 -7.86 6.04
C LEU A 60 -0.78 -9.02 7.03
N ARG A 61 -1.88 -9.03 7.78
CA ARG A 61 -2.19 -10.15 8.69
C ARG A 61 -2.50 -11.46 7.98
N HIS A 62 -3.02 -11.39 6.74
CA HIS A 62 -3.29 -12.57 5.92
C HIS A 62 -2.12 -12.96 5.03
N ALA A 63 -1.07 -12.15 4.97
CA ALA A 63 0.14 -12.47 4.23
C ALA A 63 0.72 -13.83 4.62
N GLY A 64 1.22 -14.58 3.64
CA GLY A 64 1.78 -15.91 3.88
C GLY A 64 0.76 -17.03 4.08
N MET A 65 -0.56 -16.76 3.97
CA MET A 65 -1.57 -17.79 4.11
C MET A 65 -1.54 -18.75 2.92
N MET A 66 -1.38 -20.05 3.20
CA MET A 66 -1.34 -21.15 2.21
C MET A 66 -0.21 -21.08 1.18
N ILE A 67 0.79 -20.26 1.38
CA ILE A 67 1.96 -20.09 0.51
C ILE A 67 3.25 -20.25 1.31
N PRO A 68 4.41 -20.44 0.66
CA PRO A 68 5.70 -20.40 1.34
C PRO A 68 5.94 -19.05 2.03
N GLU A 69 6.48 -19.10 3.23
CA GLU A 69 6.76 -17.91 4.05
C GLU A 69 7.61 -16.86 3.32
N SER A 70 8.54 -17.31 2.48
CA SER A 70 9.40 -16.45 1.67
C SER A 70 8.65 -15.58 0.64
N ALA A 71 7.41 -15.97 0.28
CA ALA A 71 6.58 -15.23 -0.67
C ALA A 71 5.51 -14.35 0.00
N ALA A 72 5.54 -14.20 1.31
CA ALA A 72 4.48 -13.49 2.04
C ALA A 72 4.43 -12.00 1.76
N ALA A 73 5.58 -11.35 1.71
CA ALA A 73 5.69 -9.94 1.36
C ALA A 73 7.03 -9.62 0.70
N CYS A 74 7.01 -8.62 -0.14
CA CYS A 74 8.17 -8.09 -0.84
C CYS A 74 7.99 -6.57 -0.97
N GLY A 75 9.07 -5.80 -1.11
CA GLY A 75 8.95 -4.35 -1.25
C GLY A 75 10.15 -3.72 -1.91
N ILE A 76 9.95 -2.48 -2.29
CA ILE A 76 11.00 -1.57 -2.74
C ILE A 76 11.04 -0.44 -1.74
N ASP A 77 12.18 -0.31 -1.12
CA ASP A 77 12.51 0.71 -0.16
C ASP A 77 13.16 1.90 -0.89
N ASN A 78 12.54 3.06 -0.79
CA ASN A 78 12.97 4.29 -1.42
C ASN A 78 13.24 5.37 -0.38
N THR A 79 14.43 5.94 -0.38
CA THR A 79 14.81 7.03 0.53
C THR A 79 14.20 8.39 0.16
N ASP A 80 13.94 8.62 -1.13
CA ASP A 80 13.49 9.93 -1.65
C ASP A 80 12.05 9.91 -2.22
N ALA A 81 11.38 8.76 -2.19
CA ALA A 81 10.07 8.56 -2.76
C ALA A 81 9.24 7.61 -1.87
N PRO A 82 7.91 7.51 -2.08
CA PRO A 82 7.12 6.46 -1.45
C PRO A 82 7.61 5.07 -1.80
N ASP A 83 7.55 4.16 -0.82
CA ASP A 83 7.85 2.76 -1.01
C ASP A 83 6.78 2.06 -1.86
N LEU A 84 7.18 0.95 -2.47
CA LEU A 84 6.27 -0.02 -3.05
C LEU A 84 6.19 -1.24 -2.13
N LEU A 85 4.98 -1.67 -1.83
CA LEU A 85 4.74 -2.84 -1.00
C LEU A 85 3.92 -3.87 -1.77
N TYR A 86 4.40 -5.11 -1.80
CA TYR A 86 3.71 -6.26 -2.36
C TYR A 86 3.41 -7.24 -1.23
N ILE A 87 2.16 -7.66 -1.13
CA ILE A 87 1.66 -8.59 -0.12
C ILE A 87 1.01 -9.75 -0.85
N SER A 88 1.30 -10.99 -0.49
CA SER A 88 0.63 -12.15 -1.10
C SER A 88 -0.89 -12.02 -1.03
N ASP A 89 -1.57 -12.25 -2.15
CA ASP A 89 -3.02 -12.09 -2.27
C ASP A 89 -3.74 -13.39 -1.88
N TYR A 90 -4.10 -13.49 -0.61
CA TYR A 90 -4.84 -14.65 -0.10
C TYR A 90 -6.22 -14.84 -0.74
N THR A 91 -6.76 -13.81 -1.40
CA THR A 91 -8.06 -13.89 -2.10
C THR A 91 -7.93 -14.45 -3.52
N ALA A 92 -6.73 -14.38 -4.10
CA ALA A 92 -6.42 -14.95 -5.39
C ALA A 92 -5.90 -16.40 -5.28
N ILE A 93 -5.64 -16.88 -4.06
CA ILE A 93 -5.19 -18.24 -3.79
C ILE A 93 -6.42 -19.10 -3.56
N ASN A 94 -6.59 -20.15 -4.39
CA ASN A 94 -7.75 -21.00 -4.32
C ASN A 94 -7.81 -21.81 -3.02
N PRO A 95 -8.81 -21.59 -2.15
CA PRO A 95 -8.99 -22.40 -0.95
C PRO A 95 -9.55 -23.80 -1.24
N ALA A 96 -10.01 -24.10 -2.47
CA ALA A 96 -10.55 -25.40 -2.84
C ALA A 96 -9.46 -26.43 -3.18
N GLY A 97 -8.20 -26.01 -3.33
CA GLY A 97 -7.06 -26.94 -3.37
C GLY A 97 -7.00 -27.80 -2.10
N ALA A 98 -6.46 -29.01 -2.19
CA ALA A 98 -6.30 -29.88 -1.02
C ALA A 98 -5.57 -29.12 0.08
N ILE A 99 -6.11 -29.09 1.30
CA ILE A 99 -5.54 -28.42 2.46
C ILE A 99 -4.04 -28.77 2.57
N GLY A 100 -3.17 -27.76 2.44
CA GLY A 100 -1.72 -27.91 2.52
C GLY A 100 -1.01 -28.02 1.18
N THR A 101 -1.69 -27.91 0.04
CA THR A 101 -1.05 -27.75 -1.26
C THR A 101 -0.85 -26.27 -1.57
N PHE A 102 0.36 -25.95 -1.98
CA PHE A 102 0.75 -24.62 -2.41
C PHE A 102 0.13 -24.31 -3.79
N ASP A 103 -0.63 -23.24 -3.87
CA ASP A 103 -1.33 -22.80 -5.08
C ASP A 103 -0.55 -21.75 -5.89
N GLY A 104 0.72 -21.55 -5.65
CA GLY A 104 1.59 -20.75 -6.51
C GLY A 104 2.06 -21.56 -7.70
N ALA A 105 2.16 -20.91 -8.84
CA ALA A 105 2.64 -21.54 -10.04
C ALA A 105 4.17 -21.69 -10.04
N ARG A 106 4.65 -22.90 -10.35
CA ARG A 106 6.08 -23.13 -10.55
C ARG A 106 6.51 -22.57 -11.88
N VAL A 107 7.62 -21.85 -11.89
CA VAL A 107 8.22 -21.30 -13.10
C VAL A 107 8.99 -22.41 -13.82
N GLN A 108 8.57 -22.74 -15.04
CA GLN A 108 9.22 -23.75 -15.87
C GLN A 108 10.51 -23.22 -16.50
N GLY A 109 11.46 -24.11 -16.74
CA GLY A 109 12.67 -23.80 -17.53
C GLY A 109 13.76 -23.05 -16.77
N GLY A 110 13.66 -22.95 -15.45
CA GLY A 110 14.75 -22.46 -14.61
C GLY A 110 15.24 -21.07 -15.03
N VAL A 111 14.40 -20.03 -14.86
CA VAL A 111 14.86 -18.65 -15.07
C VAL A 111 15.96 -18.36 -14.06
N SER A 112 17.21 -18.42 -14.49
CA SER A 112 18.38 -18.23 -13.63
C SER A 112 18.48 -16.82 -13.03
N GLN A 113 17.88 -15.86 -13.72
CA GLN A 113 17.76 -14.47 -13.26
C GLN A 113 16.43 -13.89 -13.72
N VAL A 114 15.69 -13.31 -12.81
CA VAL A 114 14.54 -12.46 -13.11
C VAL A 114 15.09 -11.09 -13.46
N ASN A 115 14.84 -10.61 -14.68
CA ASN A 115 15.39 -9.34 -15.15
C ASN A 115 14.85 -8.16 -14.34
N THR A 116 15.71 -7.19 -14.13
CA THR A 116 15.38 -5.90 -13.48
C THR A 116 15.32 -4.78 -14.52
N GLY A 117 14.85 -3.62 -14.09
CA GLY A 117 14.99 -2.39 -14.88
C GLY A 117 13.84 -2.11 -15.83
N GLY A 118 12.65 -2.62 -15.56
CA GLY A 118 11.43 -2.20 -16.26
C GLY A 118 11.18 -2.86 -17.61
N THR A 119 11.99 -3.86 -18.00
CA THR A 119 11.69 -4.75 -19.13
C THR A 119 10.74 -5.86 -18.68
N ASP A 120 9.77 -6.16 -19.53
CA ASP A 120 8.84 -7.26 -19.30
C ASP A 120 9.56 -8.60 -19.36
N THR A 121 9.32 -9.43 -18.37
CA THR A 121 9.88 -10.80 -18.28
C THR A 121 8.76 -11.81 -18.44
N LEU A 122 8.89 -12.70 -19.43
CA LEU A 122 7.95 -13.80 -19.62
C LEU A 122 8.32 -14.95 -18.67
N LEU A 123 7.35 -15.38 -17.86
CA LEU A 123 7.45 -16.53 -16.98
C LEU A 123 6.51 -17.61 -17.50
N ASN A 124 7.08 -18.72 -17.99
CA ASN A 124 6.29 -19.91 -18.29
C ASN A 124 6.00 -20.66 -16.99
N LEU A 125 4.75 -20.98 -16.76
CA LEU A 125 4.28 -21.60 -15.53
C LEU A 125 3.89 -23.04 -15.80
N ASP A 126 3.95 -23.91 -14.79
CA ASP A 126 3.50 -25.29 -14.91
C ASP A 126 1.97 -25.38 -14.95
N THR A 127 1.31 -24.45 -14.29
CA THR A 127 -0.14 -24.27 -14.33
C THR A 127 -0.47 -22.81 -14.05
N LEU A 128 -1.52 -22.33 -14.66
CA LEU A 128 -2.30 -21.20 -14.15
C LEU A 128 -3.49 -21.87 -13.47
N MET A 129 -3.63 -21.71 -12.17
CA MET A 129 -4.80 -22.23 -11.47
C MET A 129 -6.03 -21.51 -12.01
N ILE A 130 -6.71 -22.16 -12.95
CA ILE A 130 -8.06 -21.77 -13.36
C ILE A 130 -8.99 -22.55 -12.45
N GLU A 131 -9.79 -21.85 -11.65
CA GLU A 131 -10.82 -22.49 -10.83
C GLU A 131 -11.73 -23.36 -11.69
N PRO A 132 -11.74 -24.70 -11.53
CA PRO A 132 -12.73 -25.54 -12.17
C PRO A 132 -14.05 -25.37 -11.40
N GLY A 133 -15.01 -24.63 -11.93
CA GLY A 133 -16.29 -24.51 -11.24
C GLY A 133 -17.27 -23.56 -11.90
N THR A 134 -18.36 -23.29 -11.20
CA THR A 134 -19.34 -22.28 -11.59
C THR A 134 -18.64 -20.92 -11.65
N PRO A 135 -18.88 -20.13 -12.72
CA PRO A 135 -18.28 -18.79 -12.83
C PRO A 135 -18.58 -17.98 -11.59
N ASP A 136 -17.51 -17.53 -10.91
CA ASP A 136 -17.61 -16.64 -9.77
C ASP A 136 -17.26 -15.24 -10.26
N PRO A 137 -18.15 -14.24 -10.10
CA PRO A 137 -17.88 -12.87 -10.52
C PRO A 137 -16.63 -12.25 -9.92
N SER A 138 -16.08 -12.81 -8.85
CA SER A 138 -14.81 -12.36 -8.26
C SER A 138 -13.59 -12.86 -9.02
N TYR A 139 -13.73 -13.96 -9.77
CA TYR A 139 -12.69 -14.57 -10.60
C TYR A 139 -12.96 -14.45 -12.11
N ASP A 140 -14.20 -14.28 -12.52
CA ASP A 140 -14.59 -13.93 -13.89
C ASP A 140 -14.59 -12.41 -14.05
N THR A 141 -13.41 -11.84 -14.27
CA THR A 141 -13.23 -10.39 -14.30
C THR A 141 -13.64 -9.75 -15.61
N ASP A 142 -13.76 -10.54 -16.69
CA ASP A 142 -14.19 -10.07 -18.02
C ASP A 142 -15.65 -10.41 -18.35
N GLY A 143 -16.34 -11.17 -17.51
CA GLY A 143 -17.74 -11.50 -17.64
C GLY A 143 -18.04 -12.53 -18.73
N ASN A 144 -17.06 -13.33 -19.15
CA ASN A 144 -17.20 -14.32 -20.21
C ASN A 144 -17.79 -15.66 -19.73
N GLY A 145 -18.07 -15.80 -18.46
CA GLY A 145 -18.60 -17.00 -17.82
C GLY A 145 -17.55 -18.07 -17.52
N VAL A 146 -16.28 -17.73 -17.56
CA VAL A 146 -15.15 -18.60 -17.21
C VAL A 146 -14.30 -17.88 -16.18
N ASN A 147 -13.91 -18.58 -15.10
CA ASN A 147 -13.02 -17.98 -14.11
C ASN A 147 -11.63 -17.73 -14.73
N ASP A 148 -11.09 -16.56 -14.44
CA ASP A 148 -9.76 -16.15 -14.85
C ASP A 148 -8.66 -16.82 -13.99
N SER A 149 -7.42 -16.60 -14.40
CA SER A 149 -6.24 -16.99 -13.63
C SER A 149 -6.19 -16.28 -12.26
N ASP A 150 -5.53 -16.90 -11.28
CA ASP A 150 -5.14 -16.27 -10.01
C ASP A 150 -4.30 -15.01 -10.22
N PHE A 151 -3.58 -14.96 -11.34
CA PHE A 151 -2.84 -13.78 -11.75
C PHE A 151 -3.75 -12.85 -12.56
N ARG A 152 -3.72 -11.56 -12.22
CA ARG A 152 -4.51 -10.51 -12.88
C ARG A 152 -3.60 -9.49 -13.51
N VAL A 153 -3.95 -9.02 -14.69
CA VAL A 153 -3.28 -7.86 -15.30
C VAL A 153 -3.40 -6.66 -14.37
N ASN A 154 -2.29 -5.97 -14.13
CA ASN A 154 -2.11 -4.91 -13.13
C ASN A 154 -2.20 -5.39 -11.67
N GLY A 155 -2.22 -6.68 -11.41
CA GLY A 155 -2.01 -7.26 -10.08
C GLY A 155 -0.51 -7.38 -9.78
N GLY A 156 -0.19 -7.49 -8.50
CA GLY A 156 1.18 -7.76 -8.05
C GLY A 156 1.57 -9.23 -8.24
N VAL A 157 2.86 -9.50 -8.24
CA VAL A 157 3.45 -10.83 -8.19
C VAL A 157 4.69 -10.82 -7.32
N ILE A 158 4.88 -11.88 -6.54
CA ILE A 158 6.10 -12.15 -5.78
C ILE A 158 6.73 -13.43 -6.33
N ILE A 159 8.02 -13.38 -6.62
CA ILE A 159 8.80 -14.50 -7.17
C ILE A 159 9.91 -14.85 -6.19
N VAL A 160 9.99 -16.11 -5.81
CA VAL A 160 10.98 -16.61 -4.86
C VAL A 160 11.57 -17.94 -5.32
N ASP A 161 12.77 -18.26 -4.83
CA ASP A 161 13.43 -19.55 -5.06
C ASP A 161 13.32 -20.39 -3.80
N LEU A 162 12.52 -21.45 -3.84
CA LEU A 162 12.28 -22.33 -2.69
C LEU A 162 13.50 -23.16 -2.29
N MET A 163 14.45 -23.38 -3.20
CA MET A 163 15.67 -24.14 -2.89
C MET A 163 16.81 -23.23 -2.41
N ASN A 164 16.70 -21.92 -2.66
CA ASN A 164 17.74 -20.95 -2.34
C ASN A 164 17.11 -19.67 -1.76
N LEU A 165 16.57 -19.75 -0.56
CA LEU A 165 15.88 -18.63 0.11
C LEU A 165 16.79 -17.39 0.29
N GLY A 166 18.10 -17.60 0.42
CA GLY A 166 19.08 -16.51 0.49
C GLY A 166 19.20 -15.64 -0.78
N ARG A 167 18.56 -16.06 -1.90
CA ARG A 167 18.45 -15.21 -3.10
C ARG A 167 17.44 -14.08 -2.93
N GLY A 168 16.68 -14.09 -1.84
CA GLY A 168 15.64 -13.12 -1.58
C GLY A 168 14.40 -13.30 -2.43
N SER A 169 13.66 -12.22 -2.62
CA SER A 169 12.44 -12.14 -3.42
C SER A 169 12.54 -11.08 -4.50
N ALA A 170 11.87 -11.32 -5.63
CA ALA A 170 11.63 -10.31 -6.64
C ALA A 170 10.13 -10.05 -6.73
N CYS A 171 9.73 -8.79 -6.89
CA CYS A 171 8.33 -8.45 -7.05
C CYS A 171 8.11 -7.43 -8.16
N GLY A 172 6.91 -7.46 -8.70
CA GLY A 172 6.54 -6.63 -9.83
C GLY A 172 5.05 -6.70 -10.12
N VAL A 173 4.69 -6.18 -11.28
CA VAL A 173 3.31 -6.11 -11.74
C VAL A 173 3.13 -7.02 -12.95
N VAL A 174 2.04 -7.77 -12.96
CA VAL A 174 1.63 -8.60 -14.10
C VAL A 174 1.12 -7.68 -15.20
N THR A 175 1.71 -7.78 -16.39
CA THR A 175 1.33 -6.98 -17.57
C THR A 175 0.50 -7.74 -18.56
N ASP A 176 0.62 -9.08 -18.57
CA ASP A 176 -0.16 -9.96 -19.43
C ASP A 176 -0.30 -11.36 -18.80
N VAL A 177 -1.41 -12.03 -19.12
CA VAL A 177 -1.72 -13.40 -18.69
C VAL A 177 -2.16 -14.20 -19.90
N ASN A 178 -1.46 -15.31 -20.21
CA ASN A 178 -1.79 -16.19 -21.32
C ASN A 178 -2.30 -17.53 -20.80
N LEU A 179 -3.60 -17.75 -20.95
CA LEU A 179 -4.27 -18.99 -20.51
C LEU A 179 -4.03 -20.17 -21.45
N ALA A 180 -3.78 -19.92 -22.75
CA ALA A 180 -3.60 -20.98 -23.75
C ALA A 180 -2.24 -21.69 -23.59
N THR A 181 -1.21 -20.94 -23.25
CA THR A 181 0.09 -21.47 -22.82
C THR A 181 0.37 -20.88 -21.45
N PRO A 182 0.23 -21.66 -20.37
CA PRO A 182 0.32 -21.13 -19.02
C PRO A 182 1.55 -20.24 -18.83
N SER A 183 1.35 -18.93 -18.92
CA SER A 183 2.44 -17.95 -18.77
C SER A 183 1.91 -16.58 -18.34
N ILE A 184 2.76 -15.86 -17.63
CA ILE A 184 2.53 -14.45 -17.28
C ILE A 184 3.69 -13.60 -17.76
N THR A 185 3.40 -12.39 -18.18
CA THR A 185 4.43 -11.37 -18.41
C THR A 185 4.46 -10.43 -17.21
N VAL A 186 5.63 -10.24 -16.66
CA VAL A 186 5.82 -9.49 -15.42
C VAL A 186 6.82 -8.37 -15.61
N LYS A 187 6.45 -7.17 -15.21
CA LYS A 187 7.36 -6.04 -15.09
C LYS A 187 7.94 -6.00 -13.68
N ILE A 188 9.16 -6.52 -13.54
CA ILE A 188 9.85 -6.55 -12.26
C ILE A 188 10.22 -5.13 -11.82
N LYS A 189 9.95 -4.83 -10.56
CA LYS A 189 10.20 -3.52 -9.93
C LYS A 189 11.36 -3.55 -8.95
N THR A 190 11.63 -4.69 -8.33
CA THR A 190 12.78 -4.89 -7.43
C THR A 190 14.07 -5.14 -8.20
N ALA A 191 15.18 -5.24 -7.48
CA ALA A 191 16.41 -5.82 -8.01
C ALA A 191 16.18 -7.29 -8.42
N ALA A 192 17.04 -7.83 -9.28
CA ALA A 192 17.02 -9.25 -9.65
C ALA A 192 17.22 -10.12 -8.40
N LEU A 193 16.66 -11.34 -8.46
CA LEU A 193 17.02 -12.35 -7.46
C LEU A 193 18.54 -12.49 -7.39
N GLY A 194 19.05 -12.74 -6.21
CA GLY A 194 20.47 -13.00 -5.98
C GLY A 194 21.01 -14.12 -6.89
N PRO A 195 22.33 -14.28 -7.02
CA PRO A 195 22.95 -15.23 -7.93
C PRO A 195 22.53 -16.67 -7.61
N LEU A 196 22.37 -17.48 -8.66
CA LEU A 196 22.06 -18.90 -8.54
C LEU A 196 23.31 -19.69 -8.11
N GLY A 197 23.23 -20.34 -6.96
CA GLY A 197 24.33 -21.18 -6.41
C GLY A 197 24.18 -22.67 -6.66
N GLY A 198 23.20 -23.13 -7.47
CA GLY A 198 22.92 -24.55 -7.66
C GLY A 198 21.56 -24.80 -8.31
N ALA A 199 20.87 -25.88 -7.90
CA ALA A 199 19.51 -26.16 -8.32
C ALA A 199 18.55 -25.02 -7.86
N SER A 200 17.54 -24.75 -8.64
CA SER A 200 16.57 -23.69 -8.40
C SER A 200 15.15 -24.21 -8.55
N ALA A 201 14.25 -23.75 -7.69
CA ALA A 201 12.81 -23.99 -7.77
C ALA A 201 12.07 -22.68 -7.62
N LEU A 202 11.95 -21.94 -8.73
CA LEU A 202 11.23 -20.67 -8.75
C LEU A 202 9.73 -20.90 -8.71
N ILE A 203 9.08 -20.08 -7.92
CA ILE A 203 7.61 -19.97 -7.88
C ILE A 203 7.20 -18.51 -8.05
N ALA A 204 6.05 -18.31 -8.66
CA ALA A 204 5.37 -17.05 -8.75
C ALA A 204 4.09 -17.11 -7.91
N VAL A 205 3.86 -16.10 -7.09
CA VAL A 205 2.72 -15.99 -6.19
C VAL A 205 1.95 -14.71 -6.50
N PRO A 206 0.62 -14.78 -6.69
CA PRO A 206 -0.20 -13.57 -6.83
C PRO A 206 -0.04 -12.66 -5.62
N ALA A 207 0.04 -11.36 -5.87
CA ALA A 207 0.23 -10.39 -4.81
C ALA A 207 -0.62 -9.12 -5.02
N ILE A 208 -0.84 -8.42 -3.93
CA ILE A 208 -1.45 -7.09 -3.90
C ILE A 208 -0.31 -6.07 -3.96
N GLU A 209 -0.33 -5.20 -4.97
CA GLU A 209 0.56 -4.03 -5.03
C GLU A 209 -0.06 -2.85 -4.29
N TYR A 210 0.70 -2.25 -3.39
CA TYR A 210 0.43 -0.93 -2.84
C TYR A 210 1.45 0.06 -3.37
N ARG A 211 0.96 1.12 -4.04
CA ARG A 211 1.80 2.19 -4.58
C ARG A 211 1.14 3.54 -4.43
N ILE A 212 1.97 4.57 -4.31
CA ILE A 212 1.52 5.96 -4.36
C ILE A 212 1.94 6.56 -5.70
N ASP A 213 1.00 7.22 -6.34
CA ASP A 213 1.22 8.01 -7.53
C ASP A 213 0.38 9.29 -7.46
N SER A 214 1.02 10.43 -7.67
CA SER A 214 0.37 11.75 -7.69
C SER A 214 -0.50 12.02 -6.45
N ASN A 215 0.01 11.71 -5.26
CA ASN A 215 -0.67 11.80 -3.96
C ASN A 215 -1.95 10.94 -3.86
N LYS A 216 -1.98 9.82 -4.53
CA LYS A 216 -3.06 8.84 -4.50
C LYS A 216 -2.50 7.47 -4.19
N LEU A 217 -3.10 6.78 -3.24
CA LEU A 217 -2.77 5.40 -2.91
C LEU A 217 -3.60 4.46 -3.78
N TYR A 218 -2.91 3.55 -4.44
CA TYR A 218 -3.51 2.50 -5.26
C TYR A 218 -3.26 1.12 -4.63
N ARG A 219 -4.23 0.25 -4.78
CA ARG A 219 -4.17 -1.19 -4.47
C ARG A 219 -4.52 -1.96 -5.75
N ASN A 220 -3.56 -2.69 -6.33
CA ASN A 220 -3.72 -3.37 -7.62
C ASN A 220 -4.34 -2.46 -8.70
N ASN A 221 -3.77 -1.28 -8.90
CA ASN A 221 -4.25 -0.27 -9.84
C ASN A 221 -5.63 0.36 -9.53
N LEU A 222 -6.35 -0.10 -8.50
CA LEU A 222 -7.58 0.55 -8.02
C LEU A 222 -7.24 1.69 -7.07
N LEU A 223 -7.86 2.85 -7.28
CA LEU A 223 -7.70 4.00 -6.38
C LEU A 223 -8.32 3.68 -5.02
N LEU A 224 -7.50 3.61 -3.98
CA LEU A 224 -7.94 3.37 -2.61
C LEU A 224 -8.24 4.67 -1.86
N ALA A 225 -7.35 5.66 -1.97
CA ALA A 225 -7.50 6.94 -1.32
C ALA A 225 -6.73 8.05 -2.02
N GLY A 226 -7.24 9.29 -1.92
CA GLY A 226 -6.56 10.51 -2.34
C GLY A 226 -5.95 11.26 -1.14
N GLY A 227 -5.00 12.15 -1.41
CA GLY A 227 -4.31 12.93 -0.39
C GLY A 227 -3.22 12.15 0.35
N VAL A 228 -2.89 10.94 -0.10
CA VAL A 228 -1.82 10.13 0.46
C VAL A 228 -0.50 10.56 -0.16
N GLU A 229 0.35 11.16 0.64
CA GLU A 229 1.60 11.76 0.19
C GLU A 229 2.76 10.77 0.26
N ASP A 230 2.70 9.85 1.24
CA ASP A 230 3.77 8.88 1.46
C ASP A 230 3.29 7.58 2.08
N LEU A 231 4.00 6.50 1.76
CA LEU A 231 3.99 5.20 2.40
C LEU A 231 5.44 4.78 2.60
N GLN A 232 5.86 4.60 3.84
CA GLN A 232 7.18 4.05 4.18
C GLN A 232 7.03 2.77 4.96
N VAL A 233 7.84 1.77 4.64
CA VAL A 233 7.69 0.41 5.15
C VAL A 233 9.00 -0.11 5.71
N ALA A 234 9.00 -0.49 6.98
CA ALA A 234 10.13 -1.15 7.61
C ALA A 234 9.81 -2.63 7.85
N TYR A 235 10.77 -3.48 7.57
CA TYR A 235 10.67 -4.94 7.60
C TYR A 235 11.46 -5.49 8.77
N PHE A 236 10.82 -6.28 9.60
CA PHE A 236 11.45 -6.96 10.71
C PHE A 236 11.74 -8.40 10.33
N LEU A 237 13.05 -8.73 10.21
CA LEU A 237 13.54 -10.07 9.84
C LEU A 237 14.26 -10.68 11.04
N ASP A 238 13.69 -11.70 11.64
CA ASP A 238 14.26 -12.49 12.71
C ASP A 238 15.38 -13.38 12.14
N SER A 239 16.58 -12.82 12.06
CA SER A 239 17.74 -13.49 11.46
C SER A 239 18.35 -14.53 12.39
N ASN A 240 18.21 -14.37 13.69
CA ASN A 240 18.75 -15.26 14.71
C ASN A 240 17.77 -16.34 15.20
N GLY A 241 16.47 -16.23 14.84
CA GLY A 241 15.45 -17.23 15.14
C GLY A 241 14.92 -17.20 16.58
N ASN A 242 15.14 -16.08 17.31
CA ASN A 242 14.68 -15.95 18.70
C ASN A 242 13.25 -15.42 18.85
N ASN A 243 12.61 -15.00 17.76
CA ASN A 243 11.29 -14.36 17.67
C ASN A 243 11.17 -13.02 18.45
N ASP A 244 12.28 -12.45 18.88
CA ASP A 244 12.35 -11.13 19.50
C ASP A 244 12.81 -10.07 18.49
N LEU A 245 12.41 -8.82 18.74
CA LEU A 245 12.79 -7.67 17.91
C LEU A 245 14.14 -7.14 18.34
N ASP A 246 15.20 -7.63 17.72
CA ASP A 246 16.56 -7.22 18.06
C ASP A 246 17.03 -5.99 17.27
N ALA A 247 17.96 -5.25 17.87
CA ALA A 247 18.62 -4.15 17.18
C ALA A 247 19.42 -4.69 15.98
N GLY A 248 19.20 -4.12 14.78
CA GLY A 248 19.85 -4.55 13.56
C GLY A 248 19.05 -5.54 12.70
N GLU A 249 17.87 -5.99 13.16
CA GLU A 249 16.96 -6.85 12.41
C GLU A 249 15.81 -6.08 11.77
N LEU A 250 15.75 -4.78 11.95
CA LEU A 250 14.81 -3.88 11.31
C LEU A 250 15.46 -3.22 10.10
N TYR A 251 14.86 -3.37 8.94
CA TYR A 251 15.31 -2.87 7.64
C TYR A 251 14.27 -1.92 7.04
N GLY A 252 14.69 -0.99 6.17
CA GLY A 252 13.85 0.09 5.65
C GLY A 252 13.80 1.27 6.62
N ILE A 253 14.87 1.46 7.39
CA ILE A 253 15.05 2.57 8.32
C ILE A 253 16.34 3.32 8.00
N SER A 254 16.48 4.53 8.52
CA SER A 254 17.70 5.33 8.30
C SER A 254 18.96 4.55 8.69
N GLY A 255 19.87 4.39 7.70
CA GLY A 255 21.10 3.65 7.85
C GLY A 255 21.01 2.12 7.72
N ASN A 256 19.83 1.57 7.45
CA ASN A 256 19.62 0.14 7.22
C ASN A 256 18.51 -0.12 6.20
N ASP A 257 18.82 0.08 4.93
CA ASP A 257 17.86 -0.07 3.82
C ASP A 257 17.42 -1.53 3.64
N TYR A 258 16.18 -1.69 3.15
CA TYR A 258 15.64 -2.99 2.80
C TYR A 258 15.88 -3.32 1.33
N LEU A 259 16.61 -4.40 1.07
CA LEU A 259 16.84 -4.91 -0.26
C LEU A 259 16.26 -6.33 -0.38
N ALA A 260 15.08 -6.45 -0.96
CA ALA A 260 14.34 -7.73 -1.06
C ALA A 260 15.14 -8.87 -1.69
N SER A 261 15.96 -8.56 -2.71
CA SER A 261 16.80 -9.55 -3.41
C SER A 261 18.03 -10.03 -2.63
N ALA A 262 18.33 -9.44 -1.47
CA ALA A 262 19.46 -9.80 -0.65
C ALA A 262 19.05 -10.30 0.75
N ARG A 263 17.74 -10.48 0.98
CA ARG A 263 17.20 -10.86 2.28
C ARG A 263 16.36 -12.13 2.18
N ASP A 264 16.57 -13.03 3.11
CA ASP A 264 15.72 -14.22 3.25
C ASP A 264 14.36 -13.80 3.81
N ALA A 265 13.36 -13.72 2.91
CA ALA A 265 12.01 -13.30 3.26
C ALA A 265 11.28 -14.30 4.18
N SER A 266 11.76 -15.55 4.32
CA SER A 266 11.20 -16.51 5.29
C SER A 266 11.47 -16.10 6.75
N LYS A 267 12.42 -15.18 6.96
CA LYS A 267 12.73 -14.60 8.27
C LYS A 267 11.85 -13.41 8.65
N LEU A 268 11.01 -12.94 7.75
CA LEU A 268 10.08 -11.84 8.00
C LEU A 268 9.09 -12.23 9.11
N ARG A 269 8.93 -11.38 10.12
CA ARG A 269 8.00 -11.62 11.25
C ARG A 269 6.94 -10.53 11.36
N SER A 270 7.34 -9.29 11.15
CA SER A 270 6.42 -8.17 11.19
C SER A 270 6.83 -7.08 10.20
N VAL A 271 5.86 -6.27 9.86
CA VAL A 271 6.03 -5.09 9.01
C VAL A 271 5.52 -3.88 9.79
N ARG A 272 6.34 -2.84 9.84
CA ARG A 272 5.93 -1.52 10.30
C ARG A 272 5.69 -0.65 9.07
N PHE A 273 4.54 -0.01 9.00
CA PHE A 273 4.26 0.94 7.94
C PHE A 273 3.88 2.29 8.50
N ASN A 274 4.25 3.32 7.75
CA ASN A 274 3.88 4.70 8.00
C ASN A 274 3.14 5.24 6.78
N VAL A 275 1.94 5.75 6.99
CA VAL A 275 1.14 6.40 5.95
C VAL A 275 1.04 7.89 6.28
N VAL A 276 1.46 8.74 5.35
CA VAL A 276 1.36 10.19 5.47
C VAL A 276 0.21 10.67 4.59
N VAL A 277 -0.81 11.25 5.21
CA VAL A 277 -1.96 11.81 4.52
C VAL A 277 -2.04 13.30 4.78
N ARG A 278 -2.30 14.09 3.74
CA ARG A 278 -2.47 15.55 3.82
C ARG A 278 -3.90 15.96 3.54
N THR A 279 -4.26 17.17 3.95
CA THR A 279 -5.54 17.79 3.61
C THR A 279 -5.67 18.00 2.09
N ARG A 280 -6.92 18.03 1.58
CA ARG A 280 -7.17 18.19 0.14
C ARG A 280 -6.79 19.56 -0.40
N SER A 281 -6.91 20.58 0.43
CA SER A 281 -6.60 21.97 0.10
C SER A 281 -5.63 22.58 1.11
N GLU A 282 -4.88 23.54 0.65
CA GLU A 282 -4.01 24.36 1.50
C GLU A 282 -4.86 25.31 2.37
N ASP A 283 -4.37 25.55 3.59
CA ASP A 283 -4.86 26.59 4.47
C ASP A 283 -3.91 27.79 4.35
N GLU A 284 -4.36 28.85 3.68
CA GLU A 284 -3.56 30.08 3.46
C GLU A 284 -2.99 30.69 4.76
N ARG A 285 -3.58 30.37 5.91
CA ARG A 285 -3.12 30.85 7.23
C ARG A 285 -2.17 29.87 7.92
N PHE A 286 -1.97 28.69 7.36
CA PHE A 286 -1.07 27.67 7.86
C PHE A 286 0.12 27.56 6.91
N THR A 287 1.22 28.21 7.27
CA THR A 287 2.42 28.30 6.41
C THR A 287 3.59 27.47 6.94
N GLN A 288 3.36 26.66 7.97
CA GLN A 288 4.40 25.87 8.64
C GLN A 288 4.23 24.36 8.39
N GLY A 289 3.42 23.97 7.38
CA GLY A 289 3.31 22.60 6.98
C GLY A 289 4.58 22.15 6.27
N PHE A 290 5.13 21.00 6.67
CA PHE A 290 6.23 20.36 5.97
C PHE A 290 6.07 18.84 6.09
N PHE A 291 6.67 18.10 5.18
CA PHE A 291 6.73 16.66 5.25
C PHE A 291 7.65 16.25 6.42
N GLN A 292 7.15 15.45 7.34
CA GLN A 292 7.93 14.94 8.48
C GLN A 292 8.73 13.71 8.05
N ALA A 293 9.96 13.56 8.57
CA ALA A 293 10.74 12.36 8.34
C ALA A 293 9.99 11.10 8.81
N THR A 294 10.05 10.05 7.98
CA THR A 294 9.45 8.75 8.28
C THR A 294 10.40 7.64 7.83
N GLU A 295 10.72 6.73 8.72
CA GLU A 295 11.67 5.63 8.51
C GLU A 295 13.02 6.11 7.95
N ASN A 296 13.37 5.77 6.71
CA ASN A 296 14.58 6.23 6.04
C ASN A 296 14.37 7.46 5.12
N ARG A 297 13.13 7.95 4.99
CA ARG A 297 12.83 9.14 4.22
C ARG A 297 13.00 10.41 5.04
N ASP A 298 13.82 11.31 4.57
CA ASP A 298 14.10 12.59 5.22
C ASP A 298 12.91 13.55 5.21
N ALA A 299 12.92 14.49 6.16
CA ALA A 299 11.93 15.55 6.21
C ALA A 299 12.02 16.46 4.98
N GLY A 300 10.87 16.89 4.48
CA GLY A 300 10.82 17.89 3.41
C GLY A 300 11.35 19.24 3.89
N THR A 301 12.04 19.94 3.00
CA THR A 301 12.61 21.28 3.27
C THR A 301 11.65 22.41 2.91
N VAL A 302 10.62 22.13 2.11
CA VAL A 302 9.66 23.14 1.63
C VAL A 302 8.47 23.19 2.58
N GLN A 303 8.16 24.43 3.05
CA GLN A 303 6.97 24.69 3.85
C GLN A 303 5.78 24.99 2.93
N ASP A 304 4.62 24.48 3.31
CA ASP A 304 3.36 24.66 2.58
C ASP A 304 2.15 24.86 3.52
N GLY A 305 0.97 25.01 2.93
CA GLY A 305 -0.30 25.19 3.64
C GLY A 305 -1.03 23.88 3.97
N TYR A 306 -0.46 22.71 3.67
CA TYR A 306 -1.11 21.43 3.95
C TYR A 306 -0.91 20.96 5.39
N ARG A 307 -1.97 20.45 5.99
CA ARG A 307 -1.91 19.76 7.28
C ARG A 307 -1.74 18.27 7.03
N ARG A 308 -0.73 17.68 7.64
CA ARG A 308 -0.36 16.27 7.48
C ARG A 308 -0.70 15.47 8.73
N ARG A 309 -1.03 14.21 8.52
CA ARG A 309 -1.16 13.20 9.57
C ARG A 309 -0.34 11.99 9.18
N VAL A 310 0.50 11.56 10.10
CA VAL A 310 1.24 10.31 10.00
C VAL A 310 0.52 9.27 10.84
N HIS A 311 0.33 8.10 10.29
CA HIS A 311 -0.14 6.92 11.03
C HIS A 311 0.91 5.83 10.93
N THR A 312 1.35 5.36 12.07
CA THR A 312 2.32 4.27 12.20
C THR A 312 1.63 3.06 12.80
N ALA A 313 1.80 1.89 12.19
CA ALA A 313 1.35 0.63 12.76
C ALA A 313 2.40 -0.46 12.54
N VAL A 314 2.49 -1.36 13.50
CA VAL A 314 3.30 -2.59 13.40
C VAL A 314 2.35 -3.76 13.29
N VAL A 315 2.51 -4.56 12.25
CA VAL A 315 1.66 -5.73 11.98
C VAL A 315 2.51 -6.99 12.03
N ARG A 316 2.22 -7.87 12.97
CA ARG A 316 2.79 -9.22 13.00
C ARG A 316 2.03 -10.10 12.00
N MET A 317 2.78 -10.77 11.13
CA MET A 317 2.21 -11.72 10.17
C MET A 317 1.89 -13.03 10.89
N ARG A 318 0.63 -13.46 10.83
CA ARG A 318 0.16 -14.64 11.59
C ARG A 318 0.59 -15.98 11.00
N ASN A 319 0.85 -16.00 9.70
CA ASN A 319 1.09 -17.23 8.94
C ASN A 319 2.57 -17.51 8.71
N ILE A 320 3.45 -16.76 9.38
CA ILE A 320 4.91 -16.86 9.24
C ILE A 320 5.52 -17.10 10.61
N GLY A 321 6.43 -18.09 10.70
CA GLY A 321 7.27 -18.32 11.86
C GLY A 321 6.67 -19.09 13.04
N ASP A 322 5.41 -19.52 12.98
CA ASP A 322 4.76 -20.33 14.05
C ASP A 322 4.68 -21.84 13.71
N ARG A 323 5.46 -22.34 12.78
CA ARG A 323 5.63 -23.80 12.69
C ARG A 323 6.48 -24.23 13.88
N VAL A 324 5.80 -24.63 14.95
CA VAL A 324 6.40 -25.52 15.94
C VAL A 324 6.79 -26.77 15.13
N GLU A 325 8.10 -26.97 14.93
CA GLU A 325 8.58 -28.22 14.41
C GLU A 325 8.05 -29.30 15.35
N GLY A 326 7.04 -30.03 14.88
CA GLY A 326 6.51 -31.17 15.60
C GLY A 326 7.62 -32.21 15.72
N THR A 327 8.06 -32.42 16.94
CA THR A 327 8.94 -33.50 17.39
C THR A 327 8.41 -34.86 16.95
#